data_4c49889bf4aabcf1b83671e89524af23
#
_entry.id   4c49889bf4aabcf1b83671e89524af23
#
_cell.length_a   1.000
_cell.length_b   1.000
_cell.length_c   1.000
_cell.angle_alpha   90.00
_cell.angle_beta   90.00
_cell.angle_gamma   90.00
#
_symmetry.space_group_name_H-M   'P 1'
#
loop_
_entity.id
_entity.type
_entity.pdbx_description
1 polymer ?
#
loop_
_entity_poly.entity_id
_entity_poly.type
_entity_poly.pdbx_seq_one_letter_code
_entity_poly.pdbx_strand_id
1 'polypeptide(L)'
;MIWRVSSSCRAALALLILALLASSAIPSARAQGPRVLLAGIDGPIDRSTVDYIREAIDEARVPELGYSALMIRLDTPGGGLAETTELAQLMNNAADVPILGWVGPVGAQAWSAGTILLVSTDLAAMAPGTTIGSVQPVIVGPTGVEPVTDSKIINAVVNLTRTQLGLHNRSTDLAERFVVENLNLNASEALALGAIEIVAATPQDFLGQADGRRLVVREDSTVYKDITLSVAGAEIVPFGASARVRLLAILADPLVASLAMILGIYLLIFGLSAPGHGAEIAGAILLLLALVGLGFSVDPIALLLIVFGIILILVELKTPGFGAFGAGGMIAIIIGAVFLAPLRPPRFVVSPEYQVFFLVALLVPTASFGGFLFFAVYKVLEIRRRKPTIGMMVAEPVRVVDPLGPGQRGYVTYRGELWQATSEDALAPDEEAFIQSIDGIQLRVARSPPPAQVNVTWWDRVLAAVRRRIGGPPNP
;
A
#
# COMPACT_ATOMS: atom_id res chain seq x y z
N MET A 1 -2.49 26.49 23.50
CA MET A 1 -1.12 26.96 23.19
C MET A 1 -1.01 27.07 21.67
N ILE A 2 -1.30 28.27 21.12
CA ILE A 2 -1.41 28.50 19.67
C ILE A 2 0.01 28.85 19.18
N TRP A 3 0.60 27.96 18.37
CA TRP A 3 1.89 28.20 17.73
C TRP A 3 1.76 29.35 16.71
N ARG A 4 2.35 30.49 17.05
CA ARG A 4 2.53 31.59 16.07
C ARG A 4 3.68 31.20 15.13
N VAL A 5 3.33 30.78 13.92
CA VAL A 5 4.29 30.62 12.83
C VAL A 5 4.93 31.97 12.58
N SER A 6 6.26 32.06 12.68
CA SER A 6 7.01 33.30 12.52
C SER A 6 6.79 33.92 11.12
N SER A 7 6.80 35.24 11.06
CA SER A 7 6.64 36.00 9.78
C SER A 7 7.64 35.57 8.70
N SER A 8 8.83 35.13 9.09
CA SER A 8 9.89 34.59 8.20
C SER A 8 9.47 33.28 7.52
N CYS A 9 8.77 32.37 8.21
CA CYS A 9 8.27 31.12 7.61
C CYS A 9 7.13 31.37 6.60
N ARG A 10 6.29 32.36 6.85
CA ARG A 10 5.23 32.75 5.91
C ARG A 10 5.81 33.41 4.65
N ALA A 11 6.85 34.22 4.79
CA ALA A 11 7.55 34.83 3.66
C ALA A 11 8.28 33.78 2.82
N ALA A 12 8.95 32.80 3.44
CA ALA A 12 9.62 31.71 2.75
C ALA A 12 8.62 30.80 1.99
N LEU A 13 7.47 30.50 2.58
CA LEU A 13 6.40 29.72 1.94
C LEU A 13 5.78 30.47 0.75
N ALA A 14 5.55 31.79 0.91
CA ALA A 14 5.03 32.63 -0.16
C ALA A 14 6.02 32.74 -1.33
N LEU A 15 7.33 32.86 -1.06
CA LEU A 15 8.37 32.86 -2.08
C LEU A 15 8.49 31.51 -2.80
N LEU A 16 8.33 30.39 -2.07
CA LEU A 16 8.33 29.05 -2.66
C LEU A 16 7.11 28.85 -3.58
N ILE A 17 5.95 29.32 -3.18
CA ILE A 17 4.71 29.29 -4.00
C ILE A 17 4.86 30.20 -5.23
N LEU A 18 5.44 31.39 -5.07
CA LEU A 18 5.70 32.31 -6.19
C LEU A 18 6.73 31.73 -7.17
N ALA A 19 7.78 31.07 -6.69
CA ALA A 19 8.77 30.38 -7.52
C ALA A 19 8.17 29.20 -8.28
N LEU A 20 7.26 28.44 -7.65
CA LEU A 20 6.49 27.37 -8.29
C LEU A 20 5.50 27.88 -9.35
N LEU A 21 4.89 29.05 -9.13
CA LEU A 21 3.98 29.69 -10.09
C LEU A 21 4.75 30.38 -11.23
N ALA A 22 5.97 30.89 -10.99
CA ALA A 22 6.80 31.52 -12.02
C ALA A 22 7.43 30.49 -12.99
N SER A 23 7.57 29.22 -12.59
CA SER A 23 8.08 28.16 -13.47
C SER A 23 7.03 27.64 -14.48
N SER A 24 5.80 28.11 -14.44
CA SER A 24 4.72 27.72 -15.37
C SER A 24 4.52 28.69 -16.56
N ALA A 25 5.35 29.71 -16.70
CA ALA A 25 5.34 30.55 -17.89
C ALA A 25 6.06 29.82 -19.04
N ILE A 26 5.34 28.98 -19.77
CA ILE A 26 5.79 28.41 -21.05
C ILE A 26 5.77 29.56 -22.07
N PRO A 27 6.90 29.93 -22.68
CA PRO A 27 6.86 30.88 -23.78
C PRO A 27 6.16 30.21 -24.97
N SER A 28 4.97 30.68 -25.32
CA SER A 28 4.26 30.29 -26.53
C SER A 28 4.97 30.83 -27.77
N ALA A 29 6.13 30.25 -28.12
CA ALA A 29 6.70 30.42 -29.45
C ALA A 29 5.99 29.43 -30.36
N ARG A 30 5.01 29.90 -31.13
CA ARG A 30 4.37 29.15 -32.21
C ARG A 30 5.44 28.74 -33.21
N ALA A 31 5.91 27.51 -33.17
CA ALA A 31 6.69 26.94 -34.27
C ALA A 31 5.83 26.93 -35.52
N GLN A 32 6.33 27.48 -36.65
CA GLN A 32 5.61 27.57 -37.92
C GLN A 32 5.60 26.22 -38.69
N GLY A 33 6.09 25.13 -38.10
CA GLY A 33 6.19 23.81 -38.72
C GLY A 33 5.47 22.71 -37.90
N PRO A 34 5.35 21.51 -38.47
CA PRO A 34 4.83 20.38 -37.75
C PRO A 34 5.69 20.07 -36.50
N ARG A 35 5.06 19.57 -35.44
CA ARG A 35 5.73 19.21 -34.19
C ARG A 35 5.42 17.76 -33.84
N VAL A 36 6.40 17.04 -33.33
CA VAL A 36 6.23 15.65 -32.86
C VAL A 36 6.66 15.59 -31.41
N LEU A 37 5.74 15.12 -30.56
CA LEU A 37 6.03 14.88 -29.15
C LEU A 37 6.83 13.57 -29.02
N LEU A 38 7.95 13.59 -28.28
CA LEU A 38 8.80 12.43 -28.08
C LEU A 38 8.73 11.95 -26.63
N ALA A 39 8.12 10.79 -26.40
CA ALA A 39 8.13 10.11 -25.11
C ALA A 39 9.13 8.94 -25.15
N GLY A 40 9.94 8.77 -24.09
CA GLY A 40 10.92 7.68 -23.97
C GLY A 40 10.48 6.63 -22.96
N ILE A 41 10.55 5.35 -23.32
CA ILE A 41 10.43 4.22 -22.41
C ILE A 41 11.82 3.62 -22.27
N ASP A 42 12.50 3.99 -21.19
CA ASP A 42 13.84 3.53 -20.85
C ASP A 42 13.75 2.66 -19.59
N GLY A 43 14.02 1.36 -19.72
CA GLY A 43 13.92 0.41 -18.61
C GLY A 43 12.61 -0.39 -18.57
N PRO A 44 12.29 -1.03 -17.43
CA PRO A 44 11.11 -1.92 -17.31
C PRO A 44 9.78 -1.20 -17.50
N ILE A 45 8.84 -1.90 -18.16
CA ILE A 45 7.47 -1.40 -18.35
C ILE A 45 6.65 -1.75 -17.11
N ASP A 46 6.27 -0.72 -16.37
CA ASP A 46 5.52 -0.79 -15.12
C ASP A 46 4.31 0.17 -15.11
N ARG A 47 3.66 0.33 -13.96
CA ARG A 47 2.51 1.22 -13.82
C ARG A 47 2.86 2.70 -14.10
N SER A 48 4.06 3.14 -13.73
CA SER A 48 4.49 4.52 -13.98
C SER A 48 4.64 4.80 -15.49
N THR A 49 5.09 3.79 -16.25
CA THR A 49 5.17 3.82 -17.71
C THR A 49 3.79 4.00 -18.35
N VAL A 50 2.77 3.31 -17.82
CA VAL A 50 1.38 3.45 -18.30
C VAL A 50 0.87 4.87 -18.09
N ASP A 51 1.06 5.42 -16.88
CA ASP A 51 0.62 6.78 -16.57
C ASP A 51 1.41 7.82 -17.38
N TYR A 52 2.71 7.59 -17.62
CA TYR A 52 3.58 8.43 -18.45
C TYR A 52 3.11 8.52 -19.90
N ILE A 53 2.85 7.38 -20.54
CA ILE A 53 2.37 7.34 -21.94
C ILE A 53 0.95 7.88 -22.05
N ARG A 54 0.10 7.66 -21.04
CA ARG A 54 -1.24 8.25 -20.99
C ARG A 54 -1.16 9.78 -21.00
N GLU A 55 -0.32 10.36 -20.11
CA GLU A 55 -0.10 11.81 -20.08
C GLU A 55 0.47 12.33 -21.40
N ALA A 56 1.37 11.59 -22.07
CA ALA A 56 1.93 11.95 -23.36
C ALA A 56 0.87 11.94 -24.48
N ILE A 57 -0.02 10.93 -24.49
CA ILE A 57 -1.14 10.89 -25.45
C ILE A 57 -2.11 12.04 -25.19
N ASP A 58 -2.42 12.33 -23.92
CA ASP A 58 -3.34 13.41 -23.56
C ASP A 58 -2.75 14.78 -23.96
N GLU A 59 -1.44 14.98 -23.77
CA GLU A 59 -0.73 16.22 -24.22
C GLU A 59 -0.71 16.33 -25.75
N ALA A 60 -0.46 15.21 -26.44
CA ALA A 60 -0.43 15.19 -27.90
C ALA A 60 -1.81 15.53 -28.54
N ARG A 61 -2.89 15.30 -27.79
CA ARG A 61 -4.28 15.62 -28.19
C ARG A 61 -4.64 17.10 -28.03
N VAL A 62 -3.83 17.88 -27.31
CA VAL A 62 -4.12 19.30 -27.09
C VAL A 62 -3.94 20.09 -28.39
N PRO A 63 -5.02 20.59 -29.03
CA PRO A 63 -4.92 21.21 -30.36
C PRO A 63 -4.04 22.45 -30.37
N GLU A 64 -4.01 23.18 -29.27
CA GLU A 64 -3.25 24.43 -29.11
C GLU A 64 -1.72 24.19 -29.18
N LEU A 65 -1.27 22.97 -28.85
CA LEU A 65 0.13 22.57 -28.90
C LEU A 65 0.57 22.16 -30.31
N GLY A 66 -0.36 21.80 -31.19
CA GLY A 66 -0.12 21.56 -32.63
C GLY A 66 0.79 20.37 -32.92
N TYR A 67 0.73 19.30 -32.12
CA TYR A 67 1.46 18.07 -32.41
C TYR A 67 0.82 17.29 -33.55
N SER A 68 1.65 16.86 -34.52
CA SER A 68 1.23 16.03 -35.66
C SER A 68 1.30 14.53 -35.36
N ALA A 69 2.08 14.13 -34.37
CA ALA A 69 2.23 12.75 -33.92
C ALA A 69 2.85 12.67 -32.52
N LEU A 70 2.67 11.54 -31.87
CA LEU A 70 3.46 11.11 -30.70
C LEU A 70 4.45 10.05 -31.14
N MET A 71 5.74 10.28 -30.91
CA MET A 71 6.79 9.29 -31.10
C MET A 71 7.14 8.66 -29.76
N ILE A 72 7.12 7.33 -29.70
CA ILE A 72 7.54 6.55 -28.53
C ILE A 72 8.90 5.92 -28.85
N ARG A 73 9.94 6.40 -28.16
CA ARG A 73 11.26 5.77 -28.18
C ARG A 73 11.28 4.59 -27.22
N LEU A 74 11.82 3.45 -27.66
CA LEU A 74 11.87 2.22 -26.89
C LEU A 74 13.33 1.81 -26.67
N ASP A 75 13.71 1.64 -25.39
CA ASP A 75 14.91 0.95 -24.92
C ASP A 75 14.57 0.20 -23.64
N THR A 76 14.01 -1.00 -23.76
CA THR A 76 13.37 -1.72 -22.66
C THR A 76 13.63 -3.23 -22.72
N PRO A 77 13.91 -3.87 -21.59
CA PRO A 77 13.95 -5.34 -21.49
C PRO A 77 12.55 -5.97 -21.46
N GLY A 78 11.49 -5.18 -21.44
CA GLY A 78 10.10 -5.63 -21.26
C GLY A 78 9.54 -5.23 -19.90
N GLY A 79 8.50 -5.92 -19.45
CA GLY A 79 7.82 -5.60 -18.18
C GLY A 79 6.52 -6.37 -17.97
N GLY A 80 5.59 -5.79 -17.21
CA GLY A 80 4.33 -6.42 -16.83
C GLY A 80 3.39 -6.66 -18.03
N LEU A 81 2.82 -7.86 -18.14
CA LEU A 81 1.88 -8.19 -19.20
C LEU A 81 0.59 -7.35 -19.12
N ALA A 82 0.12 -7.05 -17.91
CA ALA A 82 -1.06 -6.22 -17.73
C ALA A 82 -0.84 -4.77 -18.18
N GLU A 83 0.31 -4.20 -17.82
CA GLU A 83 0.76 -2.86 -18.23
C GLU A 83 0.94 -2.79 -19.74
N THR A 84 1.55 -3.82 -20.34
CA THR A 84 1.71 -3.94 -21.79
C THR A 84 0.37 -3.96 -22.50
N THR A 85 -0.58 -4.75 -22.01
CA THR A 85 -1.93 -4.84 -22.58
C THR A 85 -2.66 -3.51 -22.46
N GLU A 86 -2.56 -2.83 -21.31
CA GLU A 86 -3.17 -1.51 -21.10
C GLU A 86 -2.55 -0.44 -22.03
N LEU A 87 -1.22 -0.45 -22.20
CA LEU A 87 -0.53 0.45 -23.11
C LEU A 87 -0.92 0.22 -24.57
N ALA A 88 -0.96 -1.03 -25.04
CA ALA A 88 -1.41 -1.36 -26.37
C ALA A 88 -2.85 -0.88 -26.61
N GLN A 89 -3.75 -1.05 -25.64
CA GLN A 89 -5.12 -0.53 -25.73
C GLN A 89 -5.17 1.01 -25.75
N LEU A 90 -4.35 1.69 -24.93
CA LEU A 90 -4.26 3.15 -24.93
C LEU A 90 -3.82 3.70 -26.28
N MET A 91 -2.79 3.08 -26.89
CA MET A 91 -2.29 3.48 -28.21
C MET A 91 -3.32 3.22 -29.32
N ASN A 92 -3.96 2.06 -29.33
CA ASN A 92 -5.00 1.73 -30.30
C ASN A 92 -6.21 2.66 -30.18
N ASN A 93 -6.60 3.06 -28.96
CA ASN A 93 -7.71 3.97 -28.70
C ASN A 93 -7.36 5.46 -28.97
N ALA A 94 -6.10 5.78 -29.27
CA ALA A 94 -5.68 7.10 -29.67
C ALA A 94 -5.94 7.34 -31.17
N ALA A 95 -7.20 7.25 -31.59
CA ALA A 95 -7.59 7.30 -32.99
C ALA A 95 -7.24 8.63 -33.68
N ASP A 96 -7.14 9.71 -32.92
CA ASP A 96 -6.88 11.08 -33.33
C ASP A 96 -5.38 11.46 -33.33
N VAL A 97 -4.52 10.63 -32.71
CA VAL A 97 -3.07 10.87 -32.60
C VAL A 97 -2.31 9.75 -33.28
N PRO A 98 -1.51 10.04 -34.34
CA PRO A 98 -0.57 9.06 -34.88
C PRO A 98 0.49 8.67 -33.85
N ILE A 99 0.65 7.37 -33.60
CA ILE A 99 1.63 6.82 -32.67
C ILE A 99 2.78 6.18 -33.46
N LEU A 100 3.97 6.75 -33.36
CA LEU A 100 5.17 6.30 -34.05
C LEU A 100 6.10 5.58 -33.05
N GLY A 101 6.46 4.32 -33.30
CA GLY A 101 7.37 3.55 -32.46
C GLY A 101 8.80 3.56 -33.03
N TRP A 102 9.80 3.85 -32.23
CA TRP A 102 11.19 3.80 -32.65
C TRP A 102 12.07 3.12 -31.59
N VAL A 103 12.67 1.99 -31.97
CA VAL A 103 13.68 1.34 -31.13
C VAL A 103 15.01 2.01 -31.39
N GLY A 104 15.54 2.68 -30.41
CA GLY A 104 16.76 3.47 -30.54
C GLY A 104 17.18 4.17 -29.27
N PRO A 105 18.41 4.68 -29.24
CA PRO A 105 19.44 4.74 -30.31
C PRO A 105 20.09 3.39 -30.64
N VAL A 106 21.18 3.43 -31.42
CA VAL A 106 22.00 2.23 -31.70
C VAL A 106 22.39 1.52 -30.40
N GLY A 107 22.19 0.20 -30.35
CA GLY A 107 22.40 -0.62 -29.17
C GLY A 107 21.18 -0.76 -28.25
N ALA A 108 20.10 0.01 -28.49
CA ALA A 108 18.85 -0.14 -27.78
C ALA A 108 18.15 -1.48 -28.10
N GLN A 109 17.27 -1.86 -27.20
CA GLN A 109 16.49 -3.09 -27.32
C GLN A 109 15.01 -2.82 -27.00
N ALA A 110 14.11 -3.58 -27.61
CA ALA A 110 12.71 -3.60 -27.23
C ALA A 110 12.28 -5.08 -27.11
N TRP A 111 12.65 -5.70 -26.01
CA TRP A 111 12.39 -7.13 -25.78
C TRP A 111 11.07 -7.37 -25.08
N SER A 112 10.51 -8.59 -25.24
CA SER A 112 9.32 -9.04 -24.53
C SER A 112 8.17 -8.04 -24.72
N ALA A 113 7.67 -7.42 -23.67
CA ALA A 113 6.65 -6.37 -23.69
C ALA A 113 7.00 -5.21 -24.64
N GLY A 114 8.30 -4.85 -24.76
CA GLY A 114 8.77 -3.82 -25.69
C GLY A 114 8.48 -4.15 -27.17
N THR A 115 8.63 -5.43 -27.54
CA THR A 115 8.26 -5.91 -28.89
C THR A 115 6.76 -5.75 -29.11
N ILE A 116 5.91 -6.16 -28.15
CA ILE A 116 4.45 -6.00 -28.26
C ILE A 116 4.09 -4.53 -28.41
N LEU A 117 4.69 -3.63 -27.63
CA LEU A 117 4.43 -2.20 -27.75
C LEU A 117 4.86 -1.64 -29.10
N LEU A 118 6.05 -2.03 -29.60
CA LEU A 118 6.50 -1.58 -30.91
C LEU A 118 5.49 -1.98 -32.01
N VAL A 119 5.06 -3.26 -32.00
CA VAL A 119 4.12 -3.73 -33.02
C VAL A 119 2.68 -3.26 -32.79
N SER A 120 2.40 -2.58 -31.68
CA SER A 120 1.15 -1.88 -31.39
C SER A 120 1.16 -0.42 -31.82
N THR A 121 2.27 0.11 -32.37
CA THR A 121 2.33 1.47 -32.91
C THR A 121 1.86 1.53 -34.35
N ASP A 122 1.35 2.69 -34.78
CA ASP A 122 0.81 2.88 -36.14
C ASP A 122 1.90 2.78 -37.22
N LEU A 123 3.14 3.16 -36.88
CA LEU A 123 4.30 3.00 -37.72
C LEU A 123 5.49 2.66 -36.83
N ALA A 124 6.21 1.60 -37.17
CA ALA A 124 7.34 1.10 -36.39
C ALA A 124 8.67 1.28 -37.15
N ALA A 125 9.66 1.73 -36.40
CA ALA A 125 11.03 1.84 -36.91
C ALA A 125 12.06 1.31 -35.90
N MET A 126 13.20 0.90 -36.42
CA MET A 126 14.35 0.48 -35.61
C MET A 126 15.62 1.17 -36.10
N ALA A 127 16.49 1.54 -35.17
CA ALA A 127 17.85 1.97 -35.51
C ALA A 127 18.72 0.75 -35.88
N PRO A 128 19.74 0.91 -36.75
CA PRO A 128 20.70 -0.15 -36.97
C PRO A 128 21.36 -0.60 -35.67
N GLY A 129 21.57 -1.92 -35.50
CA GLY A 129 22.18 -2.49 -34.28
C GLY A 129 21.25 -2.55 -33.08
N THR A 130 19.94 -2.42 -33.26
CA THR A 130 18.93 -2.66 -32.24
C THR A 130 18.26 -4.01 -32.43
N THR A 131 17.59 -4.52 -31.39
CA THR A 131 16.96 -5.85 -31.40
C THR A 131 15.55 -5.80 -30.80
N ILE A 132 14.67 -6.66 -31.35
CA ILE A 132 13.32 -6.95 -30.84
C ILE A 132 13.15 -8.46 -30.72
N GLY A 133 12.18 -8.92 -29.93
CA GLY A 133 11.84 -10.34 -29.80
C GLY A 133 11.68 -10.80 -28.35
N SER A 134 11.94 -12.11 -28.13
CA SER A 134 11.88 -12.76 -26.80
C SER A 134 10.59 -12.48 -26.03
N VAL A 135 9.44 -12.76 -26.66
CA VAL A 135 8.11 -12.41 -26.10
C VAL A 135 7.54 -13.54 -25.22
N GLN A 136 8.33 -14.60 -24.95
CA GLN A 136 7.90 -15.66 -24.05
C GLN A 136 7.56 -15.10 -22.67
N PRO A 137 6.35 -15.32 -22.15
CA PRO A 137 6.01 -14.88 -20.81
C PRO A 137 6.83 -15.63 -19.76
N VAL A 138 7.20 -14.90 -18.70
CA VAL A 138 7.95 -15.44 -17.55
C VAL A 138 7.19 -15.20 -16.26
N ILE A 139 7.41 -16.07 -15.28
CA ILE A 139 6.90 -15.95 -13.92
C ILE A 139 8.06 -15.65 -12.98
N VAL A 140 7.86 -14.70 -12.06
CA VAL A 140 8.75 -14.49 -10.94
C VAL A 140 8.33 -15.42 -9.81
N GLY A 141 9.14 -16.41 -9.51
CA GLY A 141 8.97 -17.37 -8.43
C GLY A 141 9.96 -17.17 -7.29
N PRO A 142 9.85 -17.97 -6.21
CA PRO A 142 10.80 -17.92 -5.09
C PRO A 142 12.25 -18.29 -5.48
N THR A 143 12.41 -19.06 -6.56
CA THR A 143 13.69 -19.54 -7.09
C THR A 143 14.28 -18.65 -8.17
N GLY A 144 13.56 -17.61 -8.60
CA GLY A 144 13.96 -16.69 -9.66
C GLY A 144 12.91 -16.54 -10.75
N VAL A 145 13.38 -16.20 -11.96
CA VAL A 145 12.52 -16.01 -13.14
C VAL A 145 12.46 -17.30 -13.93
N GLU A 146 11.27 -17.84 -14.15
CA GLU A 146 11.04 -19.09 -14.87
C GLU A 146 10.09 -18.88 -16.07
N PRO A 147 10.30 -19.54 -17.21
CA PRO A 147 9.36 -19.49 -18.33
C PRO A 147 7.99 -20.04 -17.96
N VAL A 148 6.94 -19.38 -18.41
CA VAL A 148 5.57 -19.89 -18.29
C VAL A 148 5.41 -21.12 -19.18
N THR A 149 4.90 -22.20 -18.60
CA THR A 149 4.56 -23.45 -19.31
C THR A 149 3.06 -23.64 -19.49
N ASP A 150 2.22 -22.80 -18.85
CA ASP A 150 0.77 -22.87 -19.00
C ASP A 150 0.35 -22.42 -20.41
N SER A 151 -0.20 -23.36 -21.18
CA SER A 151 -0.63 -23.13 -22.54
C SER A 151 -1.72 -22.03 -22.66
N LYS A 152 -2.56 -21.80 -21.64
CA LYS A 152 -3.54 -20.72 -21.64
C LYS A 152 -2.87 -19.35 -21.72
N ILE A 153 -1.81 -19.17 -20.92
CA ILE A 153 -1.08 -17.91 -20.85
C ILE A 153 -0.29 -17.71 -22.14
N ILE A 154 0.44 -18.75 -22.59
CA ILE A 154 1.16 -18.71 -23.86
C ILE A 154 0.25 -18.33 -25.00
N ASN A 155 -0.88 -19.04 -25.16
CA ASN A 155 -1.86 -18.76 -26.20
C ASN A 155 -2.48 -17.35 -26.09
N ALA A 156 -2.70 -16.85 -24.89
CA ALA A 156 -3.19 -15.48 -24.69
C ALA A 156 -2.17 -14.43 -25.18
N VAL A 157 -0.87 -14.62 -24.89
CA VAL A 157 0.19 -13.71 -25.35
C VAL A 157 0.41 -13.83 -26.85
N VAL A 158 0.36 -15.04 -27.43
CA VAL A 158 0.39 -15.24 -28.89
C VAL A 158 -0.77 -14.51 -29.56
N ASN A 159 -1.98 -14.64 -29.02
CA ASN A 159 -3.14 -13.98 -29.58
C ASN A 159 -3.08 -12.46 -29.47
N LEU A 160 -2.63 -11.93 -28.32
CA LEU A 160 -2.39 -10.50 -28.14
C LEU A 160 -1.40 -9.98 -29.18
N THR A 161 -0.25 -10.63 -29.32
CA THR A 161 0.79 -10.22 -30.28
C THR A 161 0.29 -10.31 -31.72
N ARG A 162 -0.43 -11.40 -32.07
CA ARG A 162 -1.04 -11.59 -33.40
C ARG A 162 -2.05 -10.48 -33.70
N THR A 163 -2.89 -10.13 -32.74
CA THR A 163 -3.88 -9.05 -32.91
C THR A 163 -3.19 -7.73 -33.19
N GLN A 164 -2.15 -7.37 -32.41
CA GLN A 164 -1.43 -6.11 -32.63
C GLN A 164 -0.74 -6.07 -34.00
N LEU A 165 -0.08 -7.14 -34.41
CA LEU A 165 0.50 -7.24 -35.75
C LEU A 165 -0.55 -7.08 -36.82
N GLY A 166 -1.71 -7.75 -36.72
CA GLY A 166 -2.79 -7.68 -37.67
C GLY A 166 -3.44 -6.30 -37.79
N LEU A 167 -3.71 -5.63 -36.67
CA LEU A 167 -4.28 -4.28 -36.65
C LEU A 167 -3.44 -3.26 -37.45
N HIS A 168 -2.13 -3.44 -37.47
CA HIS A 168 -1.18 -2.55 -38.14
C HIS A 168 -0.62 -3.12 -39.44
N ASN A 169 -1.28 -4.13 -40.05
CA ASN A 169 -0.92 -4.78 -41.34
C ASN A 169 0.50 -5.40 -41.35
N ARG A 170 0.97 -5.89 -40.20
CA ARG A 170 2.26 -6.60 -40.06
C ARG A 170 2.08 -8.12 -40.15
N SER A 171 3.18 -8.82 -40.35
CA SER A 171 3.19 -10.30 -40.49
C SER A 171 2.72 -10.99 -39.22
N THR A 172 1.52 -11.54 -39.19
CA THR A 172 0.89 -12.19 -38.04
C THR A 172 1.56 -13.51 -37.64
N ASP A 173 2.28 -14.16 -38.56
CA ASP A 173 3.04 -15.40 -38.31
C ASP A 173 4.18 -15.19 -37.30
N LEU A 174 4.67 -13.95 -37.18
CA LEU A 174 5.68 -13.59 -36.20
C LEU A 174 5.20 -13.73 -34.76
N ALA A 175 3.90 -13.71 -34.49
CA ALA A 175 3.37 -13.81 -33.13
C ALA A 175 3.78 -15.11 -32.45
N GLU A 176 3.62 -16.24 -33.11
CA GLU A 176 4.00 -17.54 -32.56
C GLU A 176 5.52 -17.68 -32.44
N ARG A 177 6.25 -17.19 -33.44
CA ARG A 177 7.72 -17.22 -33.43
C ARG A 177 8.32 -16.36 -32.30
N PHE A 178 7.80 -15.18 -32.04
CA PHE A 178 8.24 -14.33 -30.94
C PHE A 178 7.93 -14.94 -29.57
N VAL A 179 6.77 -15.58 -29.39
CA VAL A 179 6.30 -16.05 -28.08
C VAL A 179 6.77 -17.48 -27.78
N VAL A 180 6.66 -18.39 -28.76
CA VAL A 180 6.95 -19.83 -28.55
C VAL A 180 8.39 -20.17 -28.88
N GLU A 181 8.90 -19.63 -30.02
CA GLU A 181 10.27 -19.91 -30.47
C GLU A 181 11.30 -18.93 -29.88
N ASN A 182 10.86 -17.90 -29.15
CA ASN A 182 11.73 -16.84 -28.61
C ASN A 182 12.57 -16.13 -29.69
N LEU A 183 12.01 -15.98 -30.88
CA LEU A 183 12.68 -15.33 -32.00
C LEU A 183 13.16 -13.94 -31.61
N ASN A 184 14.40 -13.62 -31.98
CA ASN A 184 14.97 -12.28 -31.89
C ASN A 184 15.34 -11.80 -33.28
N LEU A 185 15.09 -10.53 -33.57
CA LEU A 185 15.34 -9.91 -34.86
C LEU A 185 16.16 -8.64 -34.68
N ASN A 186 17.17 -8.46 -35.52
CA ASN A 186 17.79 -7.16 -35.72
C ASN A 186 16.93 -6.29 -36.66
N ALA A 187 17.28 -5.01 -36.83
CA ALA A 187 16.52 -4.04 -37.62
C ALA A 187 16.28 -4.50 -39.08
N SER A 188 17.30 -5.08 -39.72
CA SER A 188 17.20 -5.52 -41.11
C SER A 188 16.30 -6.77 -41.25
N GLU A 189 16.41 -7.72 -40.33
CA GLU A 189 15.55 -8.91 -40.29
C GLU A 189 14.09 -8.54 -39.96
N ALA A 190 13.88 -7.61 -39.04
CA ALA A 190 12.56 -7.12 -38.66
C ALA A 190 11.85 -6.45 -39.85
N LEU A 191 12.58 -5.66 -40.63
CA LEU A 191 12.08 -5.04 -41.88
C LEU A 191 11.77 -6.13 -42.91
N ALA A 192 12.69 -7.05 -43.15
CA ALA A 192 12.54 -8.11 -44.16
C ALA A 192 11.37 -9.06 -43.86
N LEU A 193 11.08 -9.31 -42.58
CA LEU A 193 9.98 -10.18 -42.13
C LEU A 193 8.66 -9.42 -41.93
N GLY A 194 8.65 -8.11 -42.12
CA GLY A 194 7.43 -7.28 -41.98
C GLY A 194 7.00 -7.10 -40.52
N ALA A 195 7.93 -7.07 -39.58
CA ALA A 195 7.66 -6.69 -38.19
C ALA A 195 7.66 -5.16 -38.01
N ILE A 196 8.41 -4.46 -38.84
CA ILE A 196 8.54 -2.99 -38.87
C ILE A 196 8.47 -2.47 -40.31
N GLU A 197 8.27 -1.19 -40.48
CA GLU A 197 8.17 -0.53 -41.79
C GLU A 197 9.41 0.25 -42.20
N ILE A 198 10.28 0.63 -41.23
CA ILE A 198 11.40 1.57 -41.45
C ILE A 198 12.62 1.16 -40.66
N VAL A 199 13.82 1.33 -41.27
CA VAL A 199 15.09 1.35 -40.57
C VAL A 199 15.59 2.80 -40.60
N ALA A 200 15.74 3.39 -39.41
CA ALA A 200 16.13 4.79 -39.28
C ALA A 200 17.10 4.97 -38.10
N ALA A 201 18.27 5.54 -38.38
CA ALA A 201 19.33 5.71 -37.38
C ALA A 201 19.01 6.78 -36.32
N THR A 202 18.18 7.75 -36.68
CA THR A 202 17.78 8.87 -35.80
C THR A 202 16.27 9.11 -35.89
N PRO A 203 15.67 9.75 -34.88
CA PRO A 203 14.28 10.19 -34.93
C PRO A 203 13.98 11.09 -36.14
N GLN A 204 14.89 11.97 -36.52
CA GLN A 204 14.72 12.86 -37.69
C GLN A 204 14.70 12.06 -39.00
N ASP A 205 15.58 11.05 -39.15
CA ASP A 205 15.59 10.15 -40.28
C ASP A 205 14.28 9.35 -40.35
N PHE A 206 13.77 8.88 -39.21
CA PHE A 206 12.47 8.21 -39.12
C PHE A 206 11.34 9.12 -39.64
N LEU A 207 11.26 10.36 -39.14
CA LEU A 207 10.22 11.30 -39.55
C LEU A 207 10.31 11.63 -41.05
N GLY A 208 11.52 11.77 -41.61
CA GLY A 208 11.72 11.99 -43.04
C GLY A 208 11.21 10.85 -43.91
N GLN A 209 11.39 9.61 -43.46
CA GLN A 209 10.87 8.41 -44.17
C GLN A 209 9.37 8.14 -43.90
N ALA A 210 8.83 8.67 -42.80
CA ALA A 210 7.45 8.52 -42.39
C ALA A 210 6.50 9.52 -43.09
N ASP A 211 7.02 10.67 -43.51
CA ASP A 211 6.23 11.73 -44.09
C ASP A 211 5.44 11.30 -45.34
N GLY A 212 4.19 11.73 -45.44
CA GLY A 212 3.28 11.36 -46.51
C GLY A 212 2.75 9.94 -46.46
N ARG A 213 3.18 9.10 -45.51
CA ARG A 213 2.63 7.75 -45.36
C ARG A 213 1.21 7.79 -44.81
N ARG A 214 0.34 6.94 -45.38
CA ARG A 214 -1.01 6.72 -44.89
C ARG A 214 -1.00 5.63 -43.85
N LEU A 215 -1.44 5.96 -42.63
CA LEU A 215 -1.61 5.03 -41.53
C LEU A 215 -3.05 4.54 -41.51
N VAL A 216 -3.21 3.23 -41.52
CA VAL A 216 -4.55 2.60 -41.49
C VAL A 216 -4.52 1.53 -40.41
N VAL A 217 -5.29 1.71 -39.35
CA VAL A 217 -5.53 0.71 -38.32
C VAL A 217 -6.93 0.15 -38.51
N ARG A 218 -7.03 -1.15 -38.70
CA ARG A 218 -8.34 -1.80 -38.94
C ARG A 218 -8.38 -3.20 -38.35
N GLU A 219 -9.57 -3.60 -37.95
CA GLU A 219 -9.93 -4.98 -37.64
C GLU A 219 -11.08 -5.40 -38.52
N ASP A 220 -10.90 -6.43 -39.37
CA ASP A 220 -11.82 -6.85 -40.37
C ASP A 220 -12.27 -5.67 -41.30
N SER A 221 -13.57 -5.33 -41.25
CA SER A 221 -14.15 -4.22 -42.02
C SER A 221 -14.19 -2.88 -41.26
N THR A 222 -13.83 -2.88 -39.97
CA THR A 222 -13.85 -1.67 -39.13
C THR A 222 -12.52 -0.92 -39.21
N VAL A 223 -12.58 0.37 -39.57
CA VAL A 223 -11.42 1.26 -39.62
C VAL A 223 -11.44 2.12 -38.36
N TYR A 224 -10.41 1.96 -37.55
CA TYR A 224 -10.24 2.74 -36.32
C TYR A 224 -9.44 4.03 -36.55
N LYS A 225 -8.48 4.00 -37.48
CA LYS A 225 -7.62 5.14 -37.82
C LYS A 225 -7.32 5.14 -39.30
N ASP A 226 -7.40 6.30 -39.94
CA ASP A 226 -7.01 6.53 -41.35
C ASP A 226 -6.46 7.97 -41.47
N ILE A 227 -5.15 8.10 -41.31
CA ILE A 227 -4.46 9.40 -41.22
C ILE A 227 -3.28 9.38 -42.18
N THR A 228 -3.10 10.46 -42.94
CA THR A 228 -1.86 10.71 -43.69
C THR A 228 -0.91 11.56 -42.83
N LEU A 229 0.29 11.05 -42.58
CA LEU A 229 1.29 11.76 -41.79
C LEU A 229 1.79 13.03 -42.50
N SER A 230 1.95 14.09 -41.73
CA SER A 230 2.61 15.32 -42.13
C SER A 230 3.63 15.70 -41.07
N VAL A 231 4.84 15.15 -41.20
CA VAL A 231 5.90 15.22 -40.19
C VAL A 231 7.26 15.61 -40.78
N ALA A 232 7.33 15.99 -42.07
CA ALA A 232 8.58 16.42 -42.69
C ALA A 232 9.15 17.67 -41.98
N GLY A 233 10.41 17.56 -41.53
CA GLY A 233 11.05 18.67 -40.83
C GLY A 233 10.43 19.04 -39.50
N ALA A 234 9.61 18.16 -38.89
CA ALA A 234 8.97 18.40 -37.61
C ALA A 234 10.00 18.67 -36.50
N GLU A 235 9.68 19.65 -35.67
CA GLU A 235 10.39 19.86 -34.41
C GLU A 235 10.06 18.71 -33.46
N ILE A 236 11.10 18.03 -32.97
CA ILE A 236 10.94 16.97 -31.94
C ILE A 236 10.98 17.63 -30.58
N VAL A 237 9.85 17.55 -29.86
CA VAL A 237 9.67 18.10 -28.53
C VAL A 237 9.71 16.97 -27.52
N PRO A 238 10.69 16.93 -26.61
CA PRO A 238 10.72 15.89 -25.59
C PRO A 238 9.57 16.07 -24.59
N PHE A 239 8.83 15.00 -24.35
CA PHE A 239 7.77 15.00 -23.33
C PHE A 239 8.36 14.95 -21.92
N GLY A 240 7.94 15.90 -21.09
CA GLY A 240 8.35 15.98 -19.69
C GLY A 240 7.33 15.31 -18.78
N ALA A 241 7.72 14.21 -18.13
CA ALA A 241 6.87 13.56 -17.13
C ALA A 241 6.42 14.54 -16.03
N SER A 242 5.15 14.44 -15.61
CA SER A 242 4.64 15.20 -14.48
C SER A 242 5.37 14.85 -13.18
N ALA A 243 5.27 15.73 -12.17
CA ALA A 243 5.86 15.46 -10.85
C ALA A 243 5.29 14.17 -10.23
N ARG A 244 4.02 13.87 -10.48
CA ARG A 244 3.35 12.64 -10.03
C ARG A 244 3.99 11.41 -10.67
N VAL A 245 4.15 11.39 -11.99
CA VAL A 245 4.75 10.26 -12.71
C VAL A 245 6.20 10.06 -12.28
N ARG A 246 6.97 11.15 -12.15
CA ARG A 246 8.35 11.08 -11.65
C ARG A 246 8.44 10.48 -10.26
N LEU A 247 7.56 10.87 -9.35
CA LEU A 247 7.50 10.28 -8.01
C LEU A 247 7.17 8.79 -8.06
N LEU A 248 6.16 8.40 -8.86
CA LEU A 248 5.79 6.99 -9.04
C LEU A 248 6.94 6.17 -9.64
N ALA A 249 7.67 6.72 -10.62
CA ALA A 249 8.83 6.06 -11.22
C ALA A 249 9.96 5.83 -10.20
N ILE A 250 10.24 6.82 -9.34
CA ILE A 250 11.22 6.68 -8.25
C ILE A 250 10.78 5.61 -7.26
N LEU A 251 9.50 5.59 -6.88
CA LEU A 251 8.96 4.60 -5.95
C LEU A 251 8.91 3.20 -6.57
N ALA A 252 8.69 3.08 -7.89
CA ALA A 252 8.67 1.80 -8.61
C ALA A 252 10.06 1.16 -8.77
N ASP A 253 11.14 1.93 -8.54
CA ASP A 253 12.48 1.37 -8.52
C ASP A 253 12.61 0.32 -7.39
N PRO A 254 12.96 -0.96 -7.69
CA PRO A 254 12.99 -2.01 -6.69
C PRO A 254 13.94 -1.74 -5.52
N LEU A 255 15.03 -1.01 -5.76
CA LEU A 255 16.00 -0.67 -4.73
C LEU A 255 15.41 0.40 -3.79
N VAL A 256 14.80 1.45 -4.35
CA VAL A 256 14.12 2.50 -3.58
C VAL A 256 12.96 1.92 -2.76
N ALA A 257 12.12 1.11 -3.39
CA ALA A 257 10.99 0.45 -2.71
C ALA A 257 11.46 -0.45 -1.56
N SER A 258 12.53 -1.24 -1.78
CA SER A 258 13.10 -2.12 -0.75
C SER A 258 13.71 -1.33 0.41
N LEU A 259 14.46 -0.28 0.12
CA LEU A 259 15.03 0.60 1.15
C LEU A 259 13.93 1.32 1.94
N ALA A 260 12.91 1.83 1.26
CA ALA A 260 11.77 2.48 1.90
C ALA A 260 11.02 1.49 2.81
N MET A 261 10.87 0.23 2.39
CA MET A 261 10.26 -0.83 3.21
C MET A 261 11.08 -1.12 4.47
N ILE A 262 12.39 -1.35 4.31
CA ILE A 262 13.29 -1.64 5.45
C ILE A 262 13.29 -0.47 6.44
N LEU A 263 13.49 0.76 5.95
CA LEU A 263 13.51 1.95 6.79
C LEU A 263 12.14 2.19 7.45
N GLY A 264 11.05 1.95 6.71
CA GLY A 264 9.69 2.05 7.22
C GLY A 264 9.44 1.09 8.40
N ILE A 265 9.87 -0.16 8.28
CA ILE A 265 9.78 -1.15 9.36
C ILE A 265 10.58 -0.71 10.58
N TYR A 266 11.84 -0.29 10.41
CA TYR A 266 12.67 0.17 11.52
C TYR A 266 12.10 1.40 12.23
N LEU A 267 11.62 2.40 11.47
CA LEU A 267 10.99 3.60 12.03
C LEU A 267 9.68 3.26 12.77
N LEU A 268 8.91 2.31 12.25
CA LEU A 268 7.68 1.86 12.91
C LEU A 268 7.99 1.16 14.23
N ILE A 269 8.96 0.23 14.26
CA ILE A 269 9.40 -0.46 15.48
C ILE A 269 9.95 0.54 16.50
N PHE A 270 10.80 1.47 16.06
CA PHE A 270 11.37 2.50 16.93
C PHE A 270 10.27 3.42 17.48
N GLY A 271 9.35 3.90 16.63
CA GLY A 271 8.26 4.78 17.04
C GLY A 271 7.31 4.11 18.04
N LEU A 272 6.99 2.83 17.84
CA LEU A 272 6.17 2.05 18.80
C LEU A 272 6.91 1.80 20.13
N SER A 273 8.25 1.69 20.10
CA SER A 273 9.07 1.49 21.29
C SER A 273 9.28 2.79 22.09
N ALA A 274 9.31 3.94 21.42
CA ALA A 274 9.50 5.27 22.00
C ALA A 274 8.47 6.26 21.41
N PRO A 275 7.19 6.17 21.80
CA PRO A 275 6.12 6.95 21.21
C PRO A 275 6.26 8.45 21.47
N GLY A 276 5.80 9.28 20.53
CA GLY A 276 5.77 10.73 20.63
C GLY A 276 6.85 11.47 19.84
N HIS A 277 7.73 10.77 19.13
CA HIS A 277 8.75 11.35 18.26
C HIS A 277 8.29 11.44 16.78
N GLY A 278 7.13 10.88 16.45
CA GLY A 278 6.57 10.85 15.07
C GLY A 278 7.22 9.80 14.15
N ALA A 279 8.15 9.00 14.66
CA ALA A 279 8.81 7.95 13.88
C ALA A 279 7.81 6.86 13.45
N GLU A 280 6.80 6.58 14.28
CA GLU A 280 5.70 5.67 13.98
C GLU A 280 4.89 6.12 12.76
N ILE A 281 4.64 7.43 12.64
CA ILE A 281 3.91 8.01 11.50
C ILE A 281 4.78 7.97 10.25
N ALA A 282 6.04 8.39 10.36
CA ALA A 282 6.99 8.37 9.25
C ALA A 282 7.21 6.94 8.72
N GLY A 283 7.33 5.96 9.63
CA GLY A 283 7.45 4.55 9.29
C GLY A 283 6.24 4.00 8.54
N ALA A 284 5.04 4.34 9.01
CA ALA A 284 3.80 3.93 8.35
C ALA A 284 3.68 4.54 6.93
N ILE A 285 4.00 5.82 6.77
CA ILE A 285 3.98 6.50 5.45
C ILE A 285 4.99 5.84 4.50
N LEU A 286 6.23 5.58 4.96
CA LEU A 286 7.26 4.94 4.14
C LEU A 286 6.86 3.53 3.71
N LEU A 287 6.24 2.75 4.59
CA LEU A 287 5.72 1.42 4.25
C LEU A 287 4.62 1.49 3.18
N LEU A 288 3.69 2.43 3.30
CA LEU A 288 2.65 2.63 2.29
C LEU A 288 3.25 3.03 0.94
N LEU A 289 4.22 3.95 0.93
CA LEU A 289 4.91 4.35 -0.29
C LEU A 289 5.69 3.19 -0.92
N ALA A 290 6.36 2.36 -0.11
CA ALA A 290 7.07 1.17 -0.58
C ALA A 290 6.10 0.15 -1.22
N LEU A 291 4.92 -0.07 -0.62
CA LEU A 291 3.90 -0.96 -1.17
C LEU A 291 3.37 -0.45 -2.51
N VAL A 292 3.11 0.87 -2.62
CA VAL A 292 2.72 1.49 -3.91
C VAL A 292 3.82 1.30 -4.95
N GLY A 293 5.08 1.52 -4.58
CA GLY A 293 6.24 1.34 -5.46
C GLY A 293 6.38 -0.10 -5.96
N LEU A 294 6.12 -1.09 -5.11
CA LEU A 294 6.11 -2.51 -5.47
C LEU A 294 4.90 -2.93 -6.32
N GLY A 295 4.07 -1.98 -6.76
CA GLY A 295 2.92 -2.25 -7.62
C GLY A 295 1.68 -2.75 -6.89
N PHE A 296 1.66 -2.70 -5.55
CA PHE A 296 0.45 -2.98 -4.81
C PHE A 296 -0.56 -1.84 -5.00
N SER A 297 -1.71 -2.14 -5.56
CA SER A 297 -2.83 -1.20 -5.56
C SER A 297 -3.39 -1.12 -4.14
N VAL A 298 -3.04 -0.03 -3.43
CA VAL A 298 -3.62 0.24 -2.12
C VAL A 298 -5.07 0.68 -2.31
N ASP A 299 -6.00 -0.15 -1.86
CA ASP A 299 -7.42 0.23 -1.86
C ASP A 299 -7.65 1.32 -0.80
N PRO A 300 -8.14 2.52 -1.18
CA PRO A 300 -8.40 3.60 -0.24
C PRO A 300 -9.40 3.20 0.87
N ILE A 301 -10.35 2.32 0.56
CA ILE A 301 -11.35 1.84 1.52
C ILE A 301 -10.68 0.93 2.55
N ALA A 302 -9.78 0.05 2.10
CA ALA A 302 -8.97 -0.79 2.98
C ALA A 302 -8.16 0.04 3.98
N LEU A 303 -7.48 1.08 3.47
CA LEU A 303 -6.69 1.97 4.32
C LEU A 303 -7.58 2.71 5.33
N LEU A 304 -8.73 3.23 4.89
CA LEU A 304 -9.68 3.93 5.75
C LEU A 304 -10.20 3.01 6.86
N LEU A 305 -10.51 1.75 6.56
CA LEU A 305 -10.96 0.77 7.54
C LEU A 305 -9.87 0.46 8.58
N ILE A 306 -8.61 0.33 8.16
CA ILE A 306 -7.48 0.10 9.08
C ILE A 306 -7.30 1.31 10.01
N VAL A 307 -7.26 2.52 9.46
CA VAL A 307 -7.11 3.76 10.25
C VAL A 307 -8.29 3.92 11.22
N PHE A 308 -9.50 3.70 10.75
CA PHE A 308 -10.71 3.75 11.59
C PHE A 308 -10.66 2.71 12.72
N GLY A 309 -10.22 1.50 12.41
CA GLY A 309 -10.04 0.46 13.41
C GLY A 309 -9.01 0.81 14.49
N ILE A 310 -7.88 1.41 14.08
CA ILE A 310 -6.86 1.91 15.02
C ILE A 310 -7.46 3.01 15.92
N ILE A 311 -8.20 3.95 15.37
CA ILE A 311 -8.85 5.03 16.12
C ILE A 311 -9.82 4.43 17.17
N LEU A 312 -10.64 3.45 16.79
CA LEU A 312 -11.55 2.79 17.72
C LEU A 312 -10.82 2.10 18.88
N ILE A 313 -9.69 1.42 18.61
CA ILE A 313 -8.87 0.81 19.66
C ILE A 313 -8.27 1.88 20.58
N LEU A 314 -7.78 3.00 20.04
CA LEU A 314 -7.26 4.10 20.85
C LEU A 314 -8.35 4.77 21.71
N VAL A 315 -9.57 4.88 21.20
CA VAL A 315 -10.74 5.35 21.97
C VAL A 315 -11.04 4.40 23.13
N GLU A 316 -11.05 3.08 22.89
CA GLU A 316 -11.25 2.06 23.94
C GLU A 316 -10.20 2.17 25.05
N LEU A 317 -8.93 2.43 24.72
CA LEU A 317 -7.86 2.59 25.71
C LEU A 317 -8.06 3.81 26.62
N LYS A 318 -8.73 4.86 26.13
CA LYS A 318 -9.01 6.09 26.90
C LYS A 318 -10.35 6.08 27.63
N THR A 319 -11.33 5.35 27.12
CA THR A 319 -12.65 5.26 27.71
C THR A 319 -12.81 3.92 28.42
N PRO A 320 -13.30 3.88 29.69
CA PRO A 320 -13.60 2.62 30.37
C PRO A 320 -14.84 1.98 29.72
N GLY A 321 -14.72 1.44 28.51
CA GLY A 321 -15.78 0.81 27.75
C GLY A 321 -15.93 -0.68 28.05
N PHE A 322 -16.96 -1.30 27.48
CA PHE A 322 -17.24 -2.73 27.60
C PHE A 322 -16.48 -3.60 26.59
N GLY A 323 -15.47 -3.08 25.91
CA GLY A 323 -14.71 -3.76 24.86
C GLY A 323 -15.35 -3.66 23.46
N ALA A 324 -16.42 -2.93 23.29
CA ALA A 324 -17.15 -2.81 22.02
C ALA A 324 -16.34 -2.07 20.95
N PHE A 325 -15.68 -0.96 21.33
CA PHE A 325 -14.84 -0.20 20.41
C PHE A 325 -13.58 -1.00 20.03
N GLY A 326 -12.97 -1.72 20.99
CA GLY A 326 -11.82 -2.58 20.73
C GLY A 326 -12.17 -3.73 19.79
N ALA A 327 -13.29 -4.40 20.02
CA ALA A 327 -13.79 -5.48 19.14
C ALA A 327 -14.14 -4.94 17.74
N GLY A 328 -14.88 -3.82 17.66
CA GLY A 328 -15.22 -3.17 16.39
C GLY A 328 -13.98 -2.70 15.64
N GLY A 329 -13.01 -2.11 16.35
CA GLY A 329 -11.74 -1.68 15.80
C GLY A 329 -10.93 -2.84 15.21
N MET A 330 -10.89 -3.97 15.91
CA MET A 330 -10.22 -5.18 15.42
C MET A 330 -10.89 -5.75 14.18
N ILE A 331 -12.23 -5.82 14.16
CA ILE A 331 -12.99 -6.26 12.99
C ILE A 331 -12.69 -5.33 11.80
N ALA A 332 -12.67 -4.03 12.00
CA ALA A 332 -12.37 -3.06 10.95
C ALA A 332 -10.94 -3.25 10.39
N ILE A 333 -9.93 -3.48 11.26
CA ILE A 333 -8.55 -3.76 10.84
C ILE A 333 -8.48 -5.07 10.05
N ILE A 334 -9.13 -6.13 10.51
CA ILE A 334 -9.12 -7.43 9.81
C ILE A 334 -9.77 -7.30 8.43
N ILE A 335 -10.94 -6.66 8.34
CA ILE A 335 -11.61 -6.42 7.06
C ILE A 335 -10.73 -5.54 6.15
N GLY A 336 -10.17 -4.45 6.68
CA GLY A 336 -9.24 -3.60 5.94
C GLY A 336 -8.01 -4.35 5.44
N ALA A 337 -7.42 -5.22 6.26
CA ALA A 337 -6.28 -6.06 5.86
C ALA A 337 -6.66 -7.06 4.75
N VAL A 338 -7.87 -7.65 4.81
CA VAL A 338 -8.39 -8.52 3.75
C VAL A 338 -8.59 -7.75 2.44
N PHE A 339 -9.14 -6.53 2.49
CA PHE A 339 -9.29 -5.69 1.30
C PHE A 339 -7.96 -5.12 0.79
N LEU A 340 -6.96 -4.94 1.68
CA LEU A 340 -5.62 -4.53 1.30
C LEU A 340 -4.87 -5.66 0.59
N ALA A 341 -5.15 -6.93 0.96
CA ALA A 341 -4.64 -8.07 0.22
C ALA A 341 -5.24 -8.03 -1.20
N PRO A 342 -4.43 -8.12 -2.26
CA PRO A 342 -4.95 -8.12 -3.62
C PRO A 342 -5.77 -9.39 -3.85
N LEU A 343 -7.08 -9.32 -3.55
CA LEU A 343 -8.04 -10.39 -3.86
C LEU A 343 -8.26 -10.50 -5.38
N ARG A 344 -7.84 -9.48 -6.13
CA ARG A 344 -7.66 -9.58 -7.58
C ARG A 344 -6.32 -10.26 -7.82
N PRO A 345 -6.24 -11.21 -8.76
CA PRO A 345 -4.95 -11.81 -9.11
C PRO A 345 -3.99 -10.67 -9.40
N PRO A 346 -2.75 -10.75 -8.85
CA PRO A 346 -1.74 -9.75 -9.14
C PRO A 346 -1.66 -9.58 -10.65
N ARG A 347 -1.44 -8.36 -11.11
CA ARG A 347 -1.32 -8.03 -12.54
C ARG A 347 -0.15 -8.74 -13.22
N PHE A 348 0.64 -9.46 -12.43
CA PHE A 348 1.68 -10.39 -12.88
C PHE A 348 1.10 -11.80 -12.92
N VAL A 349 1.53 -12.57 -13.90
CA VAL A 349 1.31 -14.01 -13.91
C VAL A 349 2.22 -14.61 -12.83
N VAL A 350 1.67 -14.91 -11.68
CA VAL A 350 2.38 -15.54 -10.56
C VAL A 350 1.95 -17.00 -10.44
N SER A 351 2.90 -17.87 -10.11
CA SER A 351 2.57 -19.28 -9.90
C SER A 351 1.59 -19.46 -8.75
N PRO A 352 0.70 -20.47 -8.78
CA PRO A 352 -0.22 -20.76 -7.70
C PRO A 352 0.50 -20.95 -6.36
N GLU A 353 1.69 -21.56 -6.37
CA GLU A 353 2.52 -21.78 -5.19
C GLU A 353 2.98 -20.46 -4.58
N TYR A 354 3.37 -19.48 -5.43
CA TYR A 354 3.76 -18.16 -4.98
C TYR A 354 2.57 -17.39 -4.40
N GLN A 355 1.38 -17.53 -4.99
CA GLN A 355 0.15 -16.94 -4.45
C GLN A 355 -0.16 -17.49 -3.05
N VAL A 356 -0.06 -18.81 -2.86
CA VAL A 356 -0.23 -19.45 -1.55
C VAL A 356 0.84 -18.98 -0.58
N PHE A 357 2.11 -18.96 -1.00
CA PHE A 357 3.20 -18.45 -0.17
C PHE A 357 2.97 -16.99 0.26
N PHE A 358 2.57 -16.13 -0.68
CA PHE A 358 2.30 -14.72 -0.39
C PHE A 358 1.11 -14.55 0.56
N LEU A 359 0.01 -15.29 0.33
CA LEU A 359 -1.14 -15.29 1.24
C LEU A 359 -0.77 -15.76 2.64
N VAL A 360 0.01 -16.85 2.76
CA VAL A 360 0.48 -17.34 4.05
C VAL A 360 1.40 -16.35 4.71
N ALA A 361 2.36 -15.78 3.97
CA ALA A 361 3.29 -14.77 4.47
C ALA A 361 2.61 -13.47 4.92
N LEU A 362 1.46 -13.14 4.34
CA LEU A 362 0.64 -11.99 4.75
C LEU A 362 -0.31 -12.33 5.90
N LEU A 363 -1.06 -13.44 5.78
CA LEU A 363 -2.14 -13.78 6.72
C LEU A 363 -1.60 -14.28 8.06
N VAL A 364 -0.50 -15.06 8.06
CA VAL A 364 0.04 -15.62 9.30
C VAL A 364 0.59 -14.53 10.24
N PRO A 365 1.44 -13.60 9.80
CA PRO A 365 1.88 -12.49 10.65
C PRO A 365 0.72 -11.58 11.08
N THR A 366 -0.22 -11.28 10.16
CA THR A 366 -1.37 -10.43 10.46
C THR A 366 -2.28 -11.07 11.51
N ALA A 367 -2.60 -12.35 11.36
CA ALA A 367 -3.41 -13.09 12.33
C ALA A 367 -2.66 -13.24 13.67
N SER A 368 -1.35 -13.50 13.64
CA SER A 368 -0.52 -13.61 14.85
C SER A 368 -0.47 -12.29 15.60
N PHE A 369 -0.24 -11.18 14.90
CA PHE A 369 -0.21 -9.85 15.49
C PHE A 369 -1.59 -9.42 15.99
N GLY A 370 -2.66 -9.67 15.22
CA GLY A 370 -4.04 -9.46 15.65
C GLY A 370 -4.40 -10.27 16.90
N GLY A 371 -4.01 -11.54 16.93
CA GLY A 371 -4.17 -12.42 18.09
C GLY A 371 -3.39 -11.93 19.33
N PHE A 372 -2.15 -11.47 19.12
CA PHE A 372 -1.34 -10.86 20.18
C PHE A 372 -1.98 -9.57 20.72
N LEU A 373 -2.43 -8.67 19.85
CA LEU A 373 -3.14 -7.45 20.27
C LEU A 373 -4.42 -7.78 21.03
N PHE A 374 -5.20 -8.75 20.55
CA PHE A 374 -6.40 -9.21 21.25
C PHE A 374 -6.07 -9.72 22.65
N PHE A 375 -5.05 -10.57 22.77
CA PHE A 375 -4.60 -11.09 24.05
C PHE A 375 -4.07 -9.97 24.98
N ALA A 376 -3.31 -9.02 24.45
CA ALA A 376 -2.82 -7.88 25.23
C ALA A 376 -3.97 -7.00 25.72
N VAL A 377 -4.93 -6.66 24.87
CA VAL A 377 -6.12 -5.90 25.26
C VAL A 377 -6.95 -6.67 26.28
N TYR A 378 -7.18 -7.97 26.07
CA TYR A 378 -7.87 -8.83 27.02
C TYR A 378 -7.19 -8.83 28.40
N LYS A 379 -5.85 -8.98 28.43
CA LYS A 379 -5.06 -8.94 29.67
C LYS A 379 -5.13 -7.59 30.37
N VAL A 380 -5.03 -6.48 29.63
CA VAL A 380 -5.18 -5.15 30.20
C VAL A 380 -6.58 -4.95 30.80
N LEU A 381 -7.61 -5.39 30.12
CA LEU A 381 -8.99 -5.31 30.62
C LEU A 381 -9.20 -6.22 31.84
N GLU A 382 -8.61 -7.41 31.85
CA GLU A 382 -8.62 -8.31 33.02
C GLU A 382 -7.96 -7.65 34.23
N ILE A 383 -6.76 -7.05 34.04
CA ILE A 383 -6.04 -6.36 35.13
C ILE A 383 -6.85 -5.14 35.63
N ARG A 384 -7.44 -4.35 34.73
CA ARG A 384 -8.31 -3.21 35.10
C ARG A 384 -9.58 -3.61 35.84
N ARG A 385 -10.12 -4.81 35.58
CA ARG A 385 -11.29 -5.36 36.27
C ARG A 385 -10.94 -5.95 37.65
N ARG A 386 -9.68 -6.23 37.94
CA ARG A 386 -9.25 -6.65 39.26
C ARG A 386 -9.42 -5.46 40.19
N LYS A 387 -10.33 -5.58 41.16
CA LYS A 387 -10.47 -4.57 42.21
C LYS A 387 -9.09 -4.43 42.88
N PRO A 388 -8.68 -3.20 43.19
CA PRO A 388 -7.42 -3.00 43.95
C PRO A 388 -7.47 -3.84 45.23
N THR A 389 -6.43 -4.53 45.48
CA THR A 389 -6.26 -5.40 46.67
C THR A 389 -6.06 -4.58 47.96
N ILE A 390 -6.54 -3.33 47.96
CA ILE A 390 -6.63 -2.46 49.13
C ILE A 390 -7.79 -2.96 49.97
N GLY A 391 -7.61 -4.02 50.69
CA GLY A 391 -8.65 -4.65 51.49
C GLY A 391 -8.23 -5.99 52.12
N MET A 392 -7.03 -6.45 51.81
CA MET A 392 -6.50 -7.67 52.43
C MET A 392 -6.07 -7.52 53.89
N MET A 393 -6.19 -6.33 54.46
CA MET A 393 -5.93 -6.09 55.90
C MET A 393 -7.15 -6.46 56.77
N VAL A 394 -8.33 -6.57 56.22
CA VAL A 394 -9.54 -6.91 56.97
C VAL A 394 -9.44 -8.38 57.44
N ALA A 395 -9.74 -8.62 58.71
CA ALA A 395 -9.58 -9.87 59.42
C ALA A 395 -8.14 -10.28 59.81
N GLU A 396 -7.15 -9.47 59.45
CA GLU A 396 -5.75 -9.70 59.89
C GLU A 396 -5.61 -9.29 61.40
N PRO A 397 -4.77 -10.03 62.19
CA PRO A 397 -4.50 -9.68 63.57
C PRO A 397 -3.58 -8.48 63.68
N VAL A 398 -3.87 -7.61 64.64
CA VAL A 398 -3.05 -6.44 65.02
C VAL A 398 -2.80 -6.48 66.54
N ARG A 399 -1.69 -5.86 66.98
CA ARG A 399 -1.40 -5.70 68.40
C ARG A 399 -1.70 -4.27 68.81
N VAL A 400 -2.47 -4.14 69.87
CA VAL A 400 -2.84 -2.84 70.43
C VAL A 400 -1.63 -2.23 71.14
N VAL A 401 -1.30 -0.97 70.86
CA VAL A 401 -0.19 -0.23 71.48
C VAL A 401 -0.76 0.67 72.58
N ASP A 402 -1.75 1.49 72.24
CA ASP A 402 -2.43 2.36 73.19
C ASP A 402 -3.81 1.78 73.57
N PRO A 403 -4.27 2.00 74.80
CA PRO A 403 -5.58 1.51 75.18
C PRO A 403 -6.68 2.11 74.27
N LEU A 404 -7.55 1.24 73.73
CA LEU A 404 -8.65 1.61 72.84
C LEU A 404 -9.98 1.41 73.55
N GLY A 405 -10.95 2.25 73.23
CA GLY A 405 -12.34 2.13 73.75
C GLY A 405 -13.31 2.98 72.91
N PRO A 406 -14.63 2.90 73.22
CA PRO A 406 -15.60 3.63 72.48
C PRO A 406 -15.31 5.14 72.43
N GLY A 407 -15.09 5.72 71.21
CA GLY A 407 -14.77 7.10 71.00
C GLY A 407 -13.32 7.50 71.24
N GLN A 408 -12.43 6.57 71.66
CA GLN A 408 -10.99 6.80 71.84
C GLN A 408 -10.23 6.42 70.58
N ARG A 409 -9.21 7.21 70.22
CA ARG A 409 -8.25 6.93 69.16
C ARG A 409 -6.91 6.55 69.80
N GLY A 410 -6.29 5.49 69.31
CA GLY A 410 -4.97 5.05 69.71
C GLY A 410 -4.23 4.44 68.56
N TYR A 411 -3.14 3.75 68.83
CA TYR A 411 -2.33 3.12 67.81
C TYR A 411 -2.31 1.58 68.00
N VAL A 412 -2.25 0.90 66.87
CA VAL A 412 -2.02 -0.55 66.78
C VAL A 412 -0.82 -0.82 65.90
N THR A 413 -0.12 -1.90 66.14
CA THR A 413 0.97 -2.36 65.29
C THR A 413 0.45 -3.45 64.33
N TYR A 414 0.61 -3.18 63.02
CA TYR A 414 0.36 -4.15 61.97
C TYR A 414 1.62 -4.34 61.12
N ARG A 415 2.12 -5.58 61.06
CA ARG A 415 3.38 -5.95 60.34
C ARG A 415 4.57 -5.05 60.63
N GLY A 416 4.70 -4.54 61.88
CA GLY A 416 5.79 -3.68 62.31
C GLY A 416 5.57 -2.18 62.06
N GLU A 417 4.47 -1.77 61.46
CA GLU A 417 4.07 -0.38 61.26
C GLU A 417 3.02 0.06 62.29
N LEU A 418 3.08 1.32 62.74
CA LEU A 418 2.10 1.93 63.64
C LEU A 418 0.95 2.52 62.82
N TRP A 419 -0.26 2.04 63.10
CA TRP A 419 -1.50 2.53 62.46
C TRP A 419 -2.43 3.13 63.48
N GLN A 420 -3.04 4.26 63.14
CA GLN A 420 -4.07 4.86 63.99
C GLN A 420 -5.32 3.95 63.96
N ALA A 421 -5.87 3.66 65.10
CA ALA A 421 -7.01 2.75 65.22
C ALA A 421 -8.11 3.30 66.16
N THR A 422 -9.32 2.84 65.93
CA THR A 422 -10.49 3.03 66.78
C THR A 422 -11.14 1.69 67.04
N SER A 423 -11.75 1.52 68.25
CA SER A 423 -12.47 0.34 68.58
C SER A 423 -13.76 0.69 69.35
N GLU A 424 -14.81 -0.13 69.15
CA GLU A 424 -15.98 -0.12 69.99
C GLU A 424 -15.83 -1.00 71.23
N ASP A 425 -14.86 -1.89 71.21
CA ASP A 425 -14.46 -2.74 72.33
C ASP A 425 -13.40 -2.03 73.19
N ALA A 426 -13.42 -2.22 74.52
CA ALA A 426 -12.33 -1.82 75.39
C ALA A 426 -11.18 -2.81 75.24
N LEU A 427 -10.06 -2.36 74.64
CA LEU A 427 -8.85 -3.15 74.37
C LEU A 427 -7.68 -2.60 75.17
N ALA A 428 -6.96 -3.47 75.86
CA ALA A 428 -5.78 -3.12 76.65
C ALA A 428 -4.49 -3.10 75.77
N PRO A 429 -3.44 -2.41 76.16
CA PRO A 429 -2.13 -2.50 75.50
C PRO A 429 -1.67 -3.95 75.48
N ASP A 430 -0.98 -4.33 74.41
CA ASP A 430 -0.50 -5.71 74.09
C ASP A 430 -1.59 -6.74 73.78
N GLU A 431 -2.89 -6.36 73.78
CA GLU A 431 -3.99 -7.25 73.40
C GLU A 431 -4.00 -7.44 71.87
N GLU A 432 -4.34 -8.66 71.45
CA GLU A 432 -4.54 -8.98 70.04
C GLU A 432 -5.96 -8.57 69.61
N ALA A 433 -6.07 -7.82 68.50
CA ALA A 433 -7.36 -7.44 67.92
C ALA A 433 -7.35 -7.68 66.40
N PHE A 434 -8.50 -7.63 65.76
CA PHE A 434 -8.64 -7.91 64.36
C PHE A 434 -9.20 -6.73 63.61
N ILE A 435 -8.64 -6.43 62.43
CA ILE A 435 -9.08 -5.34 61.57
C ILE A 435 -10.48 -5.65 61.03
N GLN A 436 -11.45 -4.80 61.35
CA GLN A 436 -12.84 -4.91 60.89
C GLN A 436 -13.05 -4.13 59.55
N SER A 437 -12.48 -2.93 59.48
CA SER A 437 -12.56 -2.13 58.28
C SER A 437 -11.43 -1.08 58.26
N ILE A 438 -11.17 -0.51 57.09
CA ILE A 438 -10.20 0.54 56.83
C ILE A 438 -10.96 1.76 56.37
N ASP A 439 -10.77 2.89 57.03
CA ASP A 439 -11.33 4.17 56.68
C ASP A 439 -10.22 5.19 56.46
N GLY A 440 -9.82 5.36 55.21
CA GLY A 440 -8.65 6.13 54.84
C GLY A 440 -7.36 5.59 55.42
N ILE A 441 -6.75 6.29 56.39
CA ILE A 441 -5.52 5.90 57.10
C ILE A 441 -5.82 5.35 58.51
N GLN A 442 -7.09 5.20 58.90
CA GLN A 442 -7.49 4.68 60.20
C GLN A 442 -8.04 3.26 60.10
N LEU A 443 -7.65 2.42 61.08
CA LEU A 443 -8.15 1.08 61.20
C LEU A 443 -9.29 1.04 62.22
N ARG A 444 -10.38 0.36 61.91
CA ARG A 444 -11.37 -0.04 62.89
C ARG A 444 -11.06 -1.46 63.33
N VAL A 445 -10.81 -1.67 64.61
CA VAL A 445 -10.41 -2.98 65.16
C VAL A 445 -11.43 -3.48 66.21
N ALA A 446 -11.54 -4.77 66.35
CA ALA A 446 -12.37 -5.40 67.40
C ALA A 446 -11.68 -6.65 67.92
N ARG A 447 -12.16 -7.14 69.08
CA ARG A 447 -11.62 -8.36 69.77
C ARG A 447 -11.85 -9.63 68.94
N SER A 448 -12.90 -9.68 68.12
CA SER A 448 -13.21 -10.85 67.27
C SER A 448 -13.03 -10.52 65.77
N PRO A 449 -12.61 -11.46 64.94
CA PRO A 449 -12.52 -11.24 63.51
C PRO A 449 -13.92 -10.96 62.92
N PRO A 450 -14.03 -10.16 61.81
CA PRO A 450 -15.30 -9.92 61.15
C PRO A 450 -15.88 -11.22 60.62
N PRO A 451 -17.21 -11.34 60.54
CA PRO A 451 -17.84 -12.53 59.99
C PRO A 451 -17.35 -12.78 58.56
N ALA A 452 -17.04 -14.02 58.20
CA ALA A 452 -16.51 -14.39 56.92
C ALA A 452 -17.46 -13.90 55.81
N GLN A 453 -16.98 -12.98 54.95
CA GLN A 453 -17.75 -12.58 53.80
C GLN A 453 -17.80 -13.75 52.83
N VAL A 454 -18.97 -14.36 52.69
CA VAL A 454 -19.25 -15.34 51.61
C VAL A 454 -19.10 -14.65 50.28
N ASN A 455 -18.04 -14.93 49.58
CA ASN A 455 -17.80 -14.43 48.26
C ASN A 455 -18.80 -15.06 47.29
N VAL A 456 -19.98 -14.43 47.16
CA VAL A 456 -21.01 -14.88 46.19
C VAL A 456 -20.44 -14.56 44.80
N THR A 457 -20.01 -15.60 44.12
CA THR A 457 -19.46 -15.47 42.75
C THR A 457 -20.56 -14.97 41.80
N TRP A 458 -20.14 -14.35 40.69
CA TRP A 458 -21.08 -13.93 39.64
C TRP A 458 -21.98 -15.09 39.18
N TRP A 459 -21.43 -16.30 39.11
CA TRP A 459 -22.19 -17.53 38.80
C TRP A 459 -23.28 -17.83 39.80
N ASP A 460 -23.05 -17.63 41.10
CA ASP A 460 -24.06 -17.83 42.14
C ASP A 460 -25.23 -16.84 42.00
N ARG A 461 -24.93 -15.59 41.58
CA ARG A 461 -25.98 -14.59 41.27
C ARG A 461 -26.76 -14.95 40.02
N VAL A 462 -26.11 -15.46 38.97
CA VAL A 462 -26.77 -15.93 37.75
C VAL A 462 -27.63 -17.14 38.03
N LEU A 463 -27.10 -18.14 38.78
CA LEU A 463 -27.86 -19.32 39.16
C LEU A 463 -29.05 -18.96 40.07
N ALA A 464 -28.90 -18.02 40.99
CA ALA A 464 -30.01 -17.55 41.82
C ALA A 464 -31.07 -16.78 41.00
N ALA A 465 -30.66 -16.04 39.96
CA ALA A 465 -31.59 -15.35 39.04
C ALA A 465 -32.34 -16.35 38.13
N VAL A 466 -31.65 -17.37 37.65
CA VAL A 466 -32.23 -18.45 36.84
C VAL A 466 -33.20 -19.28 37.67
N ARG A 467 -32.83 -19.67 38.92
CA ARG A 467 -33.72 -20.38 39.83
C ARG A 467 -34.98 -19.61 40.16
N ARG A 468 -34.92 -18.30 40.38
CA ARG A 468 -36.10 -17.44 40.59
C ARG A 468 -37.03 -17.40 39.38
N ARG A 469 -36.50 -17.53 38.15
CA ARG A 469 -37.34 -17.57 36.93
C ARG A 469 -37.99 -18.94 36.67
N ILE A 470 -37.44 -20.03 37.20
CA ILE A 470 -37.92 -21.40 36.94
C ILE A 470 -38.89 -21.89 38.06
N GLY A 471 -39.18 -21.04 39.07
CA GLY A 471 -40.23 -21.35 40.05
C GLY A 471 -39.95 -22.52 41.00
N GLY A 472 -38.67 -22.82 41.33
CA GLY A 472 -38.34 -23.85 42.31
C GLY A 472 -38.46 -23.35 43.76
N PRO A 473 -38.95 -24.16 44.73
CA PRO A 473 -39.08 -23.73 46.11
C PRO A 473 -37.71 -23.49 46.77
N PRO A 474 -37.63 -22.60 47.80
CA PRO A 474 -36.38 -22.38 48.51
C PRO A 474 -36.02 -23.65 49.31
N ASN A 475 -34.79 -24.10 49.16
CA ASN A 475 -34.23 -25.16 50.00
C ASN A 475 -34.02 -24.61 51.43
N PRO A 476 -34.21 -25.44 52.47
CA PRO A 476 -34.15 -25.07 53.87
C PRO A 476 -32.80 -24.58 54.33
#